data_a57dad10dfe481baef1326d07238deb2
#
_entry.id   a57dad10dfe481baef1326d07238deb2
#
_cell.length_a   1.000
_cell.length_b   1.000
_cell.length_c   1.000
_cell.angle_alpha   90.00
_cell.angle_beta   90.00
_cell.angle_gamma   90.00
#
_symmetry.space_group_name_H-M   'P 1'
#
loop_
_entity.id
_entity.type
_entity.pdbx_description
1 polymer ?
#
loop_
_entity_poly.entity_id
_entity_poly.type
_entity_poly.pdbx_seq_one_letter_code
_entity_poly.pdbx_strand_id
1 'polypeptide(L)'
;TALRLREKGYSVAVLEAGKRFDDKDFPKTSWRVNKFLFAPALGCFGIQRIHILPDVLVLCGAGVGGGSLVYANTLYQPGDKYFTDKQWADITDWKAELEPWYDQARRMLGVEEHPFFSPSDAAMKSAAEKMGVGNTFKMAPLGIYFGKGEGVTAEDPYFGGKGPARTGCTNCGECMTGCRHNAKNTLPKNYLGL
;
A
#
# COMPACT_ATOMS: atom_id res chain seq x y z
N THR A 1 12.53 4.75 -8.09
CA THR A 1 13.69 5.52 -8.64
C THR A 1 14.93 5.30 -7.76
N ALA A 2 14.92 5.64 -6.44
CA ALA A 2 16.09 5.62 -5.57
C ALA A 2 16.85 4.28 -5.59
N LEU A 3 16.15 3.16 -5.33
CA LEU A 3 16.75 1.83 -5.37
C LEU A 3 17.43 1.55 -6.73
N ARG A 4 16.76 1.83 -7.85
CA ARG A 4 17.32 1.57 -9.20
C ARG A 4 18.53 2.43 -9.53
N LEU A 5 18.57 3.66 -9.05
CA LEU A 5 19.75 4.50 -9.20
C LEU A 5 20.90 3.98 -8.33
N ARG A 6 20.60 3.54 -7.10
CA ARG A 6 21.61 2.97 -6.21
C ARG A 6 22.21 1.67 -6.76
N GLU A 7 21.39 0.78 -7.33
CA GLU A 7 21.85 -0.45 -8.02
C GLU A 7 22.77 -0.14 -9.22
N LYS A 8 22.60 1.03 -9.85
CA LYS A 8 23.47 1.52 -10.93
C LYS A 8 24.73 2.24 -10.43
N GLY A 9 24.97 2.27 -9.11
CA GLY A 9 26.16 2.88 -8.49
C GLY A 9 26.07 4.38 -8.21
N TYR A 10 24.91 5.02 -8.44
CA TYR A 10 24.76 6.45 -8.13
C TYR A 10 24.63 6.70 -6.62
N SER A 11 25.15 7.84 -6.17
CA SER A 11 24.83 8.38 -4.85
C SER A 11 23.44 9.00 -4.90
N VAL A 12 22.57 8.63 -3.97
CA VAL A 12 21.16 9.05 -3.98
C VAL A 12 20.80 9.65 -2.63
N ALA A 13 20.17 10.84 -2.65
CA ALA A 13 19.54 11.47 -1.51
C ALA A 13 18.04 11.61 -1.75
N VAL A 14 17.23 11.38 -0.72
CA VAL A 14 15.78 11.55 -0.74
C VAL A 14 15.40 12.60 0.28
N LEU A 15 14.75 13.69 -0.18
CA LEU A 15 14.23 14.75 0.67
C LEU A 15 12.74 14.47 0.95
N GLU A 16 12.38 14.40 2.23
CA GLU A 16 11.02 14.11 2.70
C GLU A 16 10.55 15.21 3.67
N ALA A 17 9.31 15.68 3.49
CA ALA A 17 8.74 16.73 4.34
C ALA A 17 8.39 16.25 5.76
N GLY A 18 8.00 14.98 5.88
CA GLY A 18 7.68 14.36 7.17
C GLY A 18 8.88 13.64 7.79
N LYS A 19 8.65 13.00 8.92
CA LYS A 19 9.68 12.24 9.62
C LYS A 19 9.71 10.76 9.21
N ARG A 20 10.72 10.02 9.65
CA ARG A 20 10.70 8.55 9.65
C ARG A 20 9.86 8.07 10.82
N PHE A 21 8.96 7.13 10.58
CA PHE A 21 8.09 6.50 11.57
C PHE A 21 8.50 5.06 11.80
N ASP A 22 8.66 4.67 13.05
CA ASP A 22 8.65 3.27 13.45
C ASP A 22 7.20 2.80 13.66
N ASP A 23 6.97 1.47 13.63
CA ASP A 23 5.60 0.93 13.77
C ASP A 23 4.91 1.39 15.08
N LYS A 24 5.65 1.53 16.16
CA LYS A 24 5.17 2.02 17.47
C LYS A 24 4.75 3.50 17.48
N ASP A 25 5.21 4.30 16.51
CA ASP A 25 4.94 5.74 16.44
C ASP A 25 3.55 6.04 15.86
N PHE A 26 2.97 5.09 15.12
CA PHE A 26 1.67 5.30 14.51
C PHE A 26 0.56 5.44 15.56
N PRO A 27 -0.39 6.36 15.34
CA PRO A 27 -1.49 6.57 16.29
C PRO A 27 -2.46 5.37 16.27
N LYS A 28 -3.02 5.05 17.45
CA LYS A 28 -4.07 4.02 17.56
C LYS A 28 -5.40 4.44 16.91
N THR A 29 -5.58 5.72 16.66
CA THR A 29 -6.81 6.27 16.10
C THR A 29 -6.54 7.61 15.43
N SER A 30 -7.31 7.93 14.39
CA SER A 30 -7.29 9.24 13.72
C SER A 30 -7.73 10.41 14.63
N TRP A 31 -8.43 10.13 15.73
CA TRP A 31 -8.81 11.13 16.73
C TRP A 31 -7.62 11.74 17.48
N ARG A 32 -6.46 11.11 17.45
CA ARG A 32 -5.22 11.73 17.90
C ARG A 32 -4.63 12.62 16.81
N VAL A 33 -5.34 13.73 16.55
CA VAL A 33 -5.10 14.64 15.41
C VAL A 33 -3.63 15.06 15.30
N ASN A 34 -3.00 15.44 16.41
CA ASN A 34 -1.59 15.86 16.44
C ASN A 34 -0.58 14.76 16.02
N LYS A 35 -0.96 13.49 16.18
CA LYS A 35 -0.15 12.33 15.75
C LYS A 35 -0.57 11.77 14.39
N PHE A 36 -1.80 12.09 13.95
CA PHE A 36 -2.33 11.59 12.69
C PHE A 36 -2.14 12.57 11.54
N LEU A 37 -2.51 13.86 11.72
CA LEU A 37 -2.39 14.88 10.67
C LEU A 37 -0.96 15.41 10.53
N PHE A 38 -0.58 15.74 9.30
CA PHE A 38 0.59 16.52 8.98
C PHE A 38 0.18 17.94 8.61
N ALA A 39 0.24 18.83 9.60
CA ALA A 39 -0.04 20.26 9.48
C ALA A 39 0.93 21.04 10.41
N PRO A 40 2.20 21.22 9.97
CA PRO A 40 3.26 21.80 10.82
C PRO A 40 2.90 23.16 11.42
N ALA A 41 2.16 24.00 10.68
CA ALA A 41 1.69 25.30 11.19
C ALA A 41 0.77 25.19 12.43
N LEU A 42 0.16 24.01 12.62
CA LEU A 42 -0.71 23.69 13.78
C LEU A 42 0.01 22.77 14.79
N GLY A 43 1.32 22.57 14.65
CA GLY A 43 2.09 21.66 15.52
C GLY A 43 1.77 20.16 15.30
N CYS A 44 1.13 19.79 14.20
CA CYS A 44 0.77 18.42 13.87
C CYS A 44 1.81 17.80 12.93
N PHE A 45 2.47 16.71 13.36
CA PHE A 45 3.54 16.04 12.62
C PHE A 45 3.25 14.55 12.41
N GLY A 46 1.99 14.24 12.07
CA GLY A 46 1.55 12.88 11.75
C GLY A 46 1.83 12.47 10.31
N ILE A 47 1.15 11.41 9.86
CA ILE A 47 1.37 10.79 8.54
C ILE A 47 0.40 11.27 7.46
N GLN A 48 -0.76 11.81 7.83
CA GLN A 48 -1.83 12.16 6.89
C GLN A 48 -1.78 13.64 6.55
N ARG A 49 -1.49 13.94 5.31
CA ARG A 49 -1.60 15.30 4.76
C ARG A 49 -2.88 15.41 3.95
N ILE A 50 -3.61 16.52 4.13
CA ILE A 50 -4.86 16.80 3.44
C ILE A 50 -4.70 18.11 2.67
N HIS A 51 -4.98 18.07 1.37
CA HIS A 51 -5.08 19.26 0.54
C HIS A 51 -6.52 19.41 0.07
N ILE A 52 -7.10 20.56 0.34
CA ILE A 52 -8.45 20.92 -0.08
C ILE A 52 -8.29 21.84 -1.29
N LEU A 53 -8.78 21.40 -2.43
CA LEU A 53 -8.85 22.15 -3.68
C LEU A 53 -10.33 22.41 -4.00
N PRO A 54 -10.66 23.34 -4.93
CA PRO A 54 -12.06 23.69 -5.20
C PRO A 54 -12.97 22.49 -5.50
N ASP A 55 -12.49 21.53 -6.29
CA ASP A 55 -13.30 20.41 -6.78
C ASP A 55 -12.84 19.04 -6.26
N VAL A 56 -11.75 18.99 -5.50
CA VAL A 56 -11.19 17.72 -5.04
C VAL A 56 -10.49 17.85 -3.68
N LEU A 57 -10.63 16.79 -2.87
CA LEU A 57 -9.89 16.62 -1.63
C LEU A 57 -8.80 15.56 -1.85
N VAL A 58 -7.54 15.97 -1.68
CA VAL A 58 -6.39 15.08 -1.88
C VAL A 58 -5.87 14.59 -0.52
N LEU A 59 -5.94 13.29 -0.29
CA LEU A 59 -5.34 12.62 0.86
C LEU A 59 -3.99 12.05 0.45
N CYS A 60 -2.92 12.49 1.10
CA CYS A 60 -1.57 12.01 0.80
C CYS A 60 -0.76 11.74 2.06
N GLY A 61 0.31 10.98 1.94
CA GLY A 61 1.20 10.67 3.05
C GLY A 61 2.28 11.72 3.24
N ALA A 62 2.66 11.97 4.49
CA ALA A 62 3.84 12.73 4.88
C ALA A 62 4.69 11.88 5.82
N GLY A 63 5.95 11.66 5.45
CA GLY A 63 6.89 10.78 6.15
C GLY A 63 7.64 9.88 5.19
N VAL A 64 8.76 9.32 5.65
CA VAL A 64 9.56 8.39 4.84
C VAL A 64 8.70 7.18 4.46
N GLY A 65 8.40 7.06 3.17
CA GLY A 65 7.46 6.09 2.62
C GLY A 65 6.21 6.70 1.98
N GLY A 66 5.94 7.99 2.22
CA GLY A 66 4.87 8.75 1.56
C GLY A 66 3.51 8.08 1.65
N GLY A 67 2.82 7.99 0.50
CA GLY A 67 1.48 7.38 0.39
C GLY A 67 1.37 5.94 0.91
N SER A 68 2.49 5.18 0.93
CA SER A 68 2.48 3.82 1.47
C SER A 68 2.20 3.75 2.98
N LEU A 69 2.37 4.86 3.70
CA LEU A 69 2.03 4.94 5.12
C LEU A 69 0.52 4.99 5.37
N VAL A 70 -0.23 5.63 4.47
CA VAL A 70 -1.65 5.99 4.67
C VAL A 70 -2.65 5.24 3.78
N TYR A 71 -2.20 4.49 2.73
CA TYR A 71 -3.11 3.76 1.85
C TYR A 71 -3.80 2.59 2.58
N ALA A 72 -4.97 2.19 2.10
CA ALA A 72 -5.75 1.07 2.64
C ALA A 72 -5.27 -0.32 2.14
N ASN A 73 -4.00 -0.45 1.79
CA ASN A 73 -3.28 -1.66 1.32
C ASN A 73 -3.82 -2.35 0.08
N THR A 74 -4.87 -1.89 -0.53
CA THR A 74 -5.43 -2.50 -1.74
C THR A 74 -4.60 -2.12 -2.96
N LEU A 75 -4.19 -3.12 -3.76
CA LEU A 75 -3.25 -2.97 -4.87
C LEU A 75 -3.80 -3.66 -6.13
N TYR A 76 -4.93 -3.18 -6.62
CA TYR A 76 -5.50 -3.65 -7.88
C TYR A 76 -4.66 -3.25 -9.09
N GLN A 77 -4.52 -4.18 -10.03
CA GLN A 77 -4.08 -3.86 -11.39
C GLN A 77 -5.30 -3.37 -12.19
N PRO A 78 -5.15 -2.35 -13.04
CA PRO A 78 -6.23 -1.88 -13.89
C PRO A 78 -6.79 -2.99 -14.79
N GLY A 79 -8.10 -2.95 -15.04
CA GLY A 79 -8.74 -3.84 -16.01
C GLY A 79 -8.52 -3.40 -17.47
N ASP A 80 -8.92 -4.23 -18.42
CA ASP A 80 -8.65 -4.03 -19.86
C ASP A 80 -9.14 -2.68 -20.40
N LYS A 81 -10.24 -2.16 -19.88
CA LYS A 81 -10.76 -0.84 -20.26
C LYS A 81 -9.80 0.32 -20.03
N TYR A 82 -8.92 0.19 -19.03
CA TYR A 82 -7.88 1.18 -18.78
C TYR A 82 -6.85 1.21 -19.90
N PHE A 83 -6.41 0.04 -20.34
CA PHE A 83 -5.37 -0.07 -21.37
C PHE A 83 -5.88 0.29 -22.78
N THR A 84 -7.18 0.20 -23.01
CA THR A 84 -7.84 0.52 -24.30
C THR A 84 -8.49 1.92 -24.31
N ASP A 85 -8.17 2.79 -23.34
CA ASP A 85 -8.69 4.15 -23.30
C ASP A 85 -8.16 4.98 -24.48
N LYS A 86 -9.07 5.76 -25.11
CA LYS A 86 -8.79 6.56 -26.31
C LYS A 86 -7.65 7.57 -26.14
N GLN A 87 -7.33 7.95 -24.91
CA GLN A 87 -6.27 8.93 -24.62
C GLN A 87 -4.87 8.39 -24.87
N TRP A 88 -4.68 7.05 -24.86
CA TRP A 88 -3.34 6.45 -24.98
C TRP A 88 -3.29 5.09 -25.70
N ALA A 89 -4.44 4.50 -26.07
CA ALA A 89 -4.49 3.17 -26.67
C ALA A 89 -3.77 3.06 -28.03
N ASP A 90 -3.66 4.17 -28.75
CA ASP A 90 -3.01 4.28 -30.06
C ASP A 90 -1.47 4.41 -29.99
N ILE A 91 -0.92 4.60 -28.79
CA ILE A 91 0.53 4.78 -28.60
C ILE A 91 1.26 3.42 -28.64
N THR A 92 0.76 2.44 -27.89
CA THR A 92 1.34 1.08 -27.80
C THR A 92 0.34 0.13 -27.13
N ASP A 93 0.61 -1.19 -27.17
CA ASP A 93 -0.08 -2.17 -26.32
C ASP A 93 0.41 -2.04 -24.87
N TRP A 94 -0.22 -1.09 -24.14
CA TRP A 94 0.14 -0.81 -22.75
C TRP A 94 -0.02 -2.00 -21.81
N LYS A 95 -0.93 -2.92 -22.11
CA LYS A 95 -1.11 -4.10 -21.28
C LYS A 95 0.12 -5.01 -21.36
N ALA A 96 0.56 -5.32 -22.57
CA ALA A 96 1.76 -6.14 -22.80
C ALA A 96 3.03 -5.43 -22.29
N GLU A 97 3.15 -4.12 -22.55
CA GLU A 97 4.31 -3.32 -22.14
C GLU A 97 4.46 -3.24 -20.61
N LEU A 98 3.36 -3.12 -19.87
CA LEU A 98 3.37 -2.92 -18.41
C LEU A 98 3.31 -4.21 -17.60
N GLU A 99 2.95 -5.36 -18.19
CA GLU A 99 2.83 -6.64 -17.49
C GLU A 99 4.07 -7.01 -16.65
N PRO A 100 5.31 -7.00 -17.20
CA PRO A 100 6.50 -7.34 -16.42
C PRO A 100 6.77 -6.37 -15.27
N TRP A 101 6.35 -5.12 -15.41
CA TRP A 101 6.48 -4.09 -14.37
C TRP A 101 5.45 -4.24 -13.26
N TYR A 102 4.23 -4.68 -13.60
CA TYR A 102 3.22 -5.06 -12.60
C TYR A 102 3.68 -6.28 -11.81
N ASP A 103 4.25 -7.29 -12.46
CA ASP A 103 4.80 -8.46 -11.77
C ASP A 103 5.95 -8.10 -10.83
N GLN A 104 6.83 -7.22 -11.28
CA GLN A 104 7.89 -6.70 -10.42
C GLN A 104 7.31 -5.92 -9.23
N ALA A 105 6.32 -5.06 -9.45
CA ALA A 105 5.67 -4.31 -8.39
C ALA A 105 4.98 -5.22 -7.36
N ARG A 106 4.26 -6.25 -7.81
CA ARG A 106 3.63 -7.25 -6.95
C ARG A 106 4.64 -7.93 -6.03
N ARG A 107 5.76 -8.38 -6.58
CA ARG A 107 6.85 -9.00 -5.78
C ARG A 107 7.43 -8.02 -4.77
N MET A 108 7.78 -6.81 -5.22
CA MET A 108 8.40 -5.80 -4.35
C MET A 108 7.45 -5.30 -3.26
N LEU A 109 6.16 -5.22 -3.54
CA LEU A 109 5.14 -4.79 -2.58
C LEU A 109 4.56 -5.96 -1.77
N GLY A 110 5.01 -7.19 -2.03
CA GLY A 110 4.54 -8.38 -1.33
C GLY A 110 3.02 -8.51 -1.40
N VAL A 111 2.48 -8.47 -2.63
CA VAL A 111 1.02 -8.51 -2.83
C VAL A 111 0.51 -9.92 -2.61
N GLU A 112 -0.43 -10.07 -1.69
CA GLU A 112 -1.13 -11.31 -1.37
C GLU A 112 -2.63 -11.11 -1.50
N GLU A 113 -3.38 -12.14 -1.91
CA GLU A 113 -4.84 -12.09 -1.83
C GLU A 113 -5.29 -12.18 -0.37
N HIS A 114 -6.38 -11.48 -0.04
CA HIS A 114 -6.94 -11.53 1.31
C HIS A 114 -7.36 -12.97 1.65
N PRO A 115 -6.77 -13.62 2.68
CA PRO A 115 -6.95 -15.05 2.92
C PRO A 115 -8.25 -15.40 3.64
N PHE A 116 -8.98 -14.41 4.17
CA PHE A 116 -10.17 -14.62 4.97
C PHE A 116 -11.41 -14.22 4.19
N PHE A 117 -12.38 -15.13 4.13
CA PHE A 117 -13.69 -14.88 3.54
C PHE A 117 -14.66 -14.47 4.65
N SER A 118 -15.01 -13.20 4.69
CA SER A 118 -15.86 -12.61 5.73
C SER A 118 -17.36 -12.67 5.39
N PRO A 119 -18.25 -12.43 6.35
CA PRO A 119 -19.69 -12.26 6.06
C PRO A 119 -19.97 -11.13 5.05
N SER A 120 -19.15 -10.07 5.04
CA SER A 120 -19.26 -8.99 4.05
C SER A 120 -18.92 -9.47 2.64
N ASP A 121 -17.89 -10.32 2.51
CA ASP A 121 -17.51 -10.92 1.22
C ASP A 121 -18.61 -11.82 0.70
N ALA A 122 -19.23 -12.63 1.59
CA ALA A 122 -20.37 -13.49 1.26
C ALA A 122 -21.56 -12.67 0.75
N ALA A 123 -21.89 -11.56 1.42
CA ALA A 123 -22.97 -10.66 1.01
C ALA A 123 -22.67 -10.01 -0.35
N MET A 124 -21.45 -9.53 -0.56
CA MET A 124 -21.01 -8.93 -1.83
C MET A 124 -21.06 -9.94 -2.98
N LYS A 125 -20.54 -11.16 -2.75
CA LYS A 125 -20.59 -12.23 -3.74
C LYS A 125 -22.03 -12.61 -4.11
N SER A 126 -22.91 -12.77 -3.11
CA SER A 126 -24.33 -13.06 -3.35
C SER A 126 -25.03 -11.95 -4.13
N ALA A 127 -24.72 -10.69 -3.84
CA ALA A 127 -25.25 -9.56 -4.62
C ALA A 127 -24.76 -9.62 -6.08
N ALA A 128 -23.48 -9.84 -6.32
CA ALA A 128 -22.90 -9.97 -7.65
C ALA A 128 -23.54 -11.15 -8.45
N GLU A 129 -23.79 -12.27 -7.80
CA GLU A 129 -24.46 -13.44 -8.39
C GLU A 129 -25.89 -13.08 -8.81
N LYS A 130 -26.67 -12.40 -7.96
CA LYS A 130 -28.02 -11.93 -8.27
C LYS A 130 -28.05 -10.92 -9.42
N MET A 131 -26.99 -10.13 -9.58
CA MET A 131 -26.80 -9.19 -10.68
C MET A 131 -26.30 -9.85 -11.98
N GLY A 132 -26.04 -11.17 -11.98
CA GLY A 132 -25.50 -11.88 -13.15
C GLY A 132 -24.02 -11.63 -13.42
N VAL A 133 -23.29 -11.05 -12.46
CA VAL A 133 -21.85 -10.71 -12.57
C VAL A 133 -21.01 -11.41 -11.51
N GLY A 134 -21.50 -12.53 -10.95
CA GLY A 134 -20.81 -13.27 -9.87
C GLY A 134 -19.40 -13.74 -10.22
N ASN A 135 -19.12 -13.96 -11.51
CA ASN A 135 -17.78 -14.31 -12.01
C ASN A 135 -16.76 -13.18 -11.89
N THR A 136 -17.20 -11.95 -11.62
CA THR A 136 -16.32 -10.80 -11.39
C THR A 136 -15.86 -10.68 -9.93
N PHE A 137 -16.48 -11.41 -9.01
CA PHE A 137 -16.07 -11.38 -7.61
C PHE A 137 -14.66 -11.96 -7.44
N LYS A 138 -13.80 -11.21 -6.77
CA LYS A 138 -12.44 -11.61 -6.44
C LYS A 138 -12.08 -11.11 -5.06
N MET A 139 -11.26 -11.88 -4.34
CA MET A 139 -10.63 -11.40 -3.11
C MET A 139 -9.68 -10.25 -3.42
N ALA A 140 -9.60 -9.26 -2.52
CA ALA A 140 -8.76 -8.09 -2.74
C ALA A 140 -7.27 -8.43 -2.70
N PRO A 141 -6.47 -8.01 -3.69
CA PRO A 141 -5.02 -8.07 -3.61
C PRO A 141 -4.51 -7.00 -2.65
N LEU A 142 -3.78 -7.40 -1.62
CA LEU A 142 -3.36 -6.53 -0.52
C LEU A 142 -1.84 -6.51 -0.37
N GLY A 143 -1.28 -5.34 -0.09
CA GLY A 143 0.11 -5.16 0.32
C GLY A 143 0.29 -5.41 1.82
N ILE A 144 -0.08 -6.60 2.28
CA ILE A 144 -0.03 -7.02 3.68
C ILE A 144 0.61 -8.40 3.77
N TYR A 145 1.43 -8.60 4.77
CA TYR A 145 1.95 -9.92 5.14
C TYR A 145 0.98 -10.63 6.07
N PHE A 146 0.46 -11.77 5.66
CA PHE A 146 -0.38 -12.65 6.48
C PHE A 146 0.42 -13.80 7.10
N GLY A 147 1.44 -14.28 6.40
CA GLY A 147 2.41 -15.26 6.88
C GLY A 147 1.80 -16.55 7.42
N LYS A 148 2.37 -17.02 8.53
CA LYS A 148 1.92 -18.27 9.19
C LYS A 148 0.77 -18.07 10.18
N GLY A 149 0.25 -16.85 10.30
CA GLY A 149 -0.85 -16.51 11.20
C GLY A 149 -0.66 -15.17 11.89
N GLU A 150 -1.69 -14.76 12.62
CA GLU A 150 -1.77 -13.48 13.32
C GLU A 150 -0.64 -13.31 14.34
N GLY A 151 0.09 -12.21 14.27
CA GLY A 151 1.16 -11.88 15.20
C GLY A 151 2.43 -12.75 15.09
N VAL A 152 2.48 -13.72 14.16
CA VAL A 152 3.65 -14.58 13.97
C VAL A 152 4.68 -13.85 13.13
N THR A 153 5.89 -13.69 13.68
CA THR A 153 7.01 -13.02 12.99
C THR A 153 7.81 -14.01 12.16
N ALA A 154 8.19 -13.59 10.97
CA ALA A 154 9.16 -14.28 10.10
C ALA A 154 10.27 -13.31 9.71
N GLU A 155 11.49 -13.82 9.67
CA GLU A 155 12.63 -13.11 9.10
C GLU A 155 12.45 -12.99 7.59
N ASP A 156 12.62 -11.80 7.06
CA ASP A 156 12.51 -11.43 5.64
C ASP A 156 11.79 -12.44 4.71
N PRO A 157 10.46 -12.41 4.63
CA PRO A 157 9.73 -13.36 3.80
C PRO A 157 9.79 -13.05 2.29
N TYR A 158 10.39 -11.91 1.88
CA TYR A 158 10.27 -11.40 0.50
C TYR A 158 11.59 -11.26 -0.26
N PHE A 159 12.72 -11.01 0.42
CA PHE A 159 13.95 -10.53 -0.24
C PHE A 159 15.20 -11.39 0.05
N GLY A 160 15.01 -12.64 0.47
CA GLY A 160 16.09 -13.59 0.66
C GLY A 160 17.10 -13.21 1.73
N GLY A 161 16.64 -12.64 2.84
CA GLY A 161 17.45 -12.24 3.99
C GLY A 161 18.00 -10.81 3.90
N LYS A 162 17.68 -10.04 2.87
CA LYS A 162 18.10 -8.64 2.72
C LYS A 162 17.06 -7.64 3.22
N GLY A 163 15.83 -8.08 3.36
CA GLY A 163 14.71 -7.27 3.82
C GLY A 163 14.47 -7.39 5.33
N PRO A 164 13.57 -6.57 5.88
CA PRO A 164 13.23 -6.61 7.30
C PRO A 164 12.30 -7.79 7.62
N ALA A 165 12.36 -8.22 8.89
CA ALA A 165 11.38 -9.14 9.46
C ALA A 165 9.96 -8.59 9.33
N ARG A 166 8.97 -9.49 9.18
CA ARG A 166 7.56 -9.14 9.02
C ARG A 166 6.72 -9.94 10.03
N THR A 167 5.62 -9.35 10.46
CA THR A 167 4.71 -10.00 11.42
C THR A 167 3.33 -10.15 10.78
N GLY A 168 2.73 -11.32 10.91
CA GLY A 168 1.44 -11.63 10.33
C GLY A 168 0.34 -10.68 10.79
N CYS A 169 -0.54 -10.27 9.87
CA CYS A 169 -1.60 -9.30 10.11
C CYS A 169 -2.56 -9.79 11.19
N THR A 170 -2.92 -8.89 12.12
CA THR A 170 -3.86 -9.14 13.22
C THR A 170 -5.29 -8.72 12.90
N ASN A 171 -5.59 -8.40 11.65
CA ASN A 171 -6.91 -7.97 11.16
C ASN A 171 -7.53 -6.78 11.93
N CYS A 172 -6.71 -5.89 12.46
CA CYS A 172 -7.16 -4.76 13.29
C CYS A 172 -7.91 -3.65 12.52
N GLY A 173 -7.91 -3.65 11.18
CA GLY A 173 -8.60 -2.63 10.35
C GLY A 173 -7.97 -1.24 10.33
N GLU A 174 -6.81 -1.02 10.97
CA GLU A 174 -6.22 0.30 11.18
C GLU A 174 -5.20 0.73 10.12
N CYS A 175 -5.25 0.15 8.92
CA CYS A 175 -4.23 0.36 7.89
C CYS A 175 -4.04 1.82 7.46
N MET A 176 -5.10 2.63 7.48
CA MET A 176 -5.04 4.05 7.10
C MET A 176 -4.46 4.95 8.18
N THR A 177 -4.40 4.51 9.42
CA THR A 177 -3.73 5.24 10.52
C THR A 177 -2.26 4.84 10.71
N GLY A 178 -1.76 3.96 9.86
CA GLY A 178 -0.43 3.35 9.95
C GLY A 178 -0.46 2.00 10.66
N CYS A 179 0.33 1.06 10.17
CA CYS A 179 0.37 -0.29 10.72
C CYS A 179 1.34 -0.39 11.89
N ARG A 180 0.82 -0.61 13.11
CA ARG A 180 1.61 -0.83 14.32
C ARG A 180 2.10 -2.26 14.53
N HIS A 181 1.65 -3.18 13.65
CA HIS A 181 1.86 -4.63 13.79
C HIS A 181 2.90 -5.20 12.81
N ASN A 182 3.66 -4.35 12.14
CA ASN A 182 4.67 -4.77 11.15
C ASN A 182 4.15 -5.65 10.00
N ALA A 183 2.83 -5.60 9.72
CA ALA A 183 2.21 -6.43 8.68
C ALA A 183 2.09 -5.72 7.33
N LYS A 184 1.82 -4.40 7.31
CA LYS A 184 1.62 -3.61 6.10
C LYS A 184 2.93 -3.39 5.35
N ASN A 185 2.92 -3.64 4.02
CA ASN A 185 4.07 -3.47 3.15
C ASN A 185 4.20 -1.99 2.73
N THR A 186 4.93 -1.22 3.52
CA THR A 186 5.27 0.18 3.25
C THR A 186 6.61 0.29 2.52
N LEU A 187 6.87 1.39 1.82
CA LEU A 187 8.14 1.60 1.10
C LEU A 187 9.39 1.50 1.99
N PRO A 188 9.39 1.91 3.27
CA PRO A 188 10.51 1.63 4.18
C PRO A 188 10.83 0.15 4.39
N LYS A 189 9.87 -0.73 4.14
CA LYS A 189 10.01 -2.18 4.32
C LYS A 189 10.33 -2.93 3.01
N ASN A 190 10.48 -2.21 1.92
CA ASN A 190 10.86 -2.75 0.60
C ASN A 190 11.81 -1.79 -0.14
N TYR A 191 11.34 -0.99 -1.11
CA TYR A 191 12.19 -0.14 -1.97
C TYR A 191 13.16 0.81 -1.26
N LEU A 192 12.84 1.27 -0.05
CA LEU A 192 13.69 2.16 0.73
C LEU A 192 14.46 1.41 1.83
N GLY A 193 14.10 0.18 2.10
CA GLY A 193 14.74 -0.68 3.10
C GLY A 193 15.86 -1.56 2.54
N LEU A 194 15.89 -1.71 1.22
CA LEU A 194 16.89 -2.47 0.47
C LEU A 194 18.04 -1.58 -0.01
#